data_27ab8ad6b66a45ca4ccea20d2540916c
#
_entry.id   27ab8ad6b66a45ca4ccea20d2540916c
#
_cell.length_a   1.000
_cell.length_b   1.000
_cell.length_c   1.000
_cell.angle_alpha   90.00
_cell.angle_beta   90.00
_cell.angle_gamma   90.00
#
_symmetry.space_group_name_H-M   'P 1'
#
loop_
_entity.id
_entity.type
_entity.pdbx_description
1 polymer ?
#
loop_
_entity_poly.entity_id
_entity_poly.type
_entity_poly.pdbx_seq_one_letter_code
_entity_poly.pdbx_strand_id
1 'polypeptide(L)'
;MESLPARLAQASPASVDGTWQRHVPAKFIAGALNGRSATGRWGTENGFPVLYLGRPTESVTVEAYRHLIDPVADAAPPISPRALITCTVSVSTILDLRSATNRILSNLTMQQLQSDTRDRDAYRACQNVAAVAHQLEFHGVIAPAATQMGETLVLFTDRLPASEEPARIAEKLWTELPPDPRNPGQGRRLRVVRQ
;
A
#
# COMPACT_ATOMS: atom_id res chain seq x y z
N MET A 1 5.01 -19.15 24.97
CA MET A 1 4.79 -18.84 23.55
C MET A 1 5.82 -17.77 23.16
N GLU A 2 6.55 -17.97 22.07
CA GLU A 2 7.59 -17.04 21.62
C GLU A 2 6.99 -15.67 21.25
N SER A 3 7.70 -14.58 21.59
CA SER A 3 7.23 -13.21 21.31
C SER A 3 7.23 -12.91 19.80
N LEU A 4 6.43 -11.94 19.36
CA LEU A 4 6.40 -11.53 17.95
C LEU A 4 7.77 -11.11 17.42
N PRO A 5 8.58 -10.29 18.12
CA PRO A 5 9.93 -9.95 17.67
C PRO A 5 10.83 -11.18 17.50
N ALA A 6 10.81 -12.12 18.42
CA ALA A 6 11.63 -13.32 18.35
C ALA A 6 11.25 -14.23 17.16
N ARG A 7 9.95 -14.34 16.85
CA ARG A 7 9.48 -15.06 15.65
C ARG A 7 9.87 -14.34 14.36
N LEU A 8 9.66 -13.01 14.27
CA LEU A 8 9.99 -12.26 13.07
C LEU A 8 11.48 -12.15 12.79
N ALA A 9 12.33 -12.24 13.81
CA ALA A 9 13.78 -12.33 13.64
C ALA A 9 14.22 -13.62 12.92
N GLN A 10 13.36 -14.63 12.82
CA GLN A 10 13.61 -15.86 12.06
C GLN A 10 13.19 -15.74 10.58
N ALA A 11 12.50 -14.66 10.20
CA ALA A 11 12.07 -14.46 8.81
C ALA A 11 13.29 -14.16 7.93
N SER A 12 13.40 -14.88 6.80
CA SER A 12 14.41 -14.57 5.80
C SER A 12 14.00 -13.32 5.02
N PRO A 13 14.84 -12.27 4.95
CA PRO A 13 14.57 -11.10 4.11
C PRO A 13 14.48 -11.48 2.63
N ALA A 14 13.60 -10.81 1.90
CA ALA A 14 13.46 -10.93 0.47
C ALA A 14 13.91 -9.65 -0.25
N SER A 15 14.29 -9.76 -1.52
CA SER A 15 14.46 -8.62 -2.42
C SER A 15 13.24 -8.44 -3.29
N VAL A 16 12.91 -7.19 -3.60
CA VAL A 16 11.77 -6.82 -4.44
C VAL A 16 12.23 -5.84 -5.51
N ASP A 17 12.02 -6.22 -6.76
CA ASP A 17 12.40 -5.42 -7.92
C ASP A 17 11.20 -5.17 -8.84
N GLY A 18 11.35 -4.19 -9.73
CA GLY A 18 10.46 -3.95 -10.85
C GLY A 18 9.63 -2.68 -10.74
N THR A 19 8.55 -2.64 -11.52
CA THR A 19 7.68 -1.47 -11.64
C THR A 19 6.53 -1.53 -10.67
N TRP A 20 6.33 -0.42 -9.95
CA TRP A 20 5.29 -0.25 -8.95
C TRP A 20 4.56 1.06 -9.17
N GLN A 21 3.38 1.16 -8.60
CA GLN A 21 2.52 2.31 -8.81
C GLN A 21 1.81 2.74 -7.52
N ARG A 22 1.40 4.01 -7.50
CA ARG A 22 0.44 4.54 -6.53
C ARG A 22 -0.36 5.68 -7.12
N HIS A 23 -1.54 5.93 -6.60
CA HIS A 23 -2.28 7.13 -6.94
C HIS A 23 -2.19 8.18 -5.81
N VAL A 24 -2.12 9.45 -6.19
CA VAL A 24 -2.11 10.58 -5.26
C VAL A 24 -3.05 11.69 -5.77
N PRO A 25 -3.55 12.59 -4.91
CA PRO A 25 -4.13 13.84 -5.41
C PRO A 25 -3.12 14.59 -6.29
N ALA A 26 -3.56 15.14 -7.42
CA ALA A 26 -2.66 15.78 -8.40
C ALA A 26 -1.79 16.88 -7.78
N LYS A 27 -2.31 17.63 -6.80
CA LYS A 27 -1.55 18.65 -6.06
C LYS A 27 -0.35 18.12 -5.26
N PHE A 28 -0.23 16.81 -5.08
CA PHE A 28 0.86 16.17 -4.31
C PHE A 28 1.83 15.37 -5.17
N ILE A 29 1.82 15.56 -6.49
CA ILE A 29 2.72 14.84 -7.43
C ILE A 29 4.19 15.01 -7.06
N ALA A 30 4.62 16.21 -6.66
CA ALA A 30 6.02 16.49 -6.32
C ALA A 30 6.54 15.59 -5.18
N GLY A 31 5.73 15.34 -4.16
CA GLY A 31 6.07 14.49 -3.01
C GLY A 31 5.44 13.09 -3.08
N ALA A 32 5.10 12.61 -4.26
CA ALA A 32 4.33 11.37 -4.42
C ALA A 32 5.06 10.13 -3.91
N LEU A 33 6.39 10.12 -3.91
CA LEU A 33 7.21 9.00 -3.42
C LEU A 33 7.76 9.23 -2.00
N ASN A 34 7.40 10.32 -1.34
CA ASN A 34 7.77 10.53 0.04
C ASN A 34 6.91 9.67 0.97
N GLY A 35 7.55 9.00 1.94
CA GLY A 35 6.85 8.34 3.02
C GLY A 35 6.15 9.33 3.93
N ARG A 36 5.08 8.87 4.59
CA ARG A 36 4.32 9.69 5.55
C ARG A 36 3.92 8.86 6.75
N SER A 37 4.00 9.45 7.95
CA SER A 37 3.37 8.91 9.14
C SER A 37 1.88 9.18 9.06
N ALA A 38 1.10 8.15 8.83
CA ALA A 38 -0.36 8.25 8.71
C ALA A 38 -1.01 6.94 9.14
N THR A 39 -2.21 7.03 9.69
CA THR A 39 -2.99 5.84 10.03
C THR A 39 -3.36 5.05 8.78
N GLY A 40 -2.94 3.81 8.73
CA GLY A 40 -3.21 2.86 7.65
C GLY A 40 -2.99 1.44 8.13
N ARG A 41 -3.09 0.47 7.22
CA ARG A 41 -2.88 -0.95 7.56
C ARG A 41 -1.48 -1.22 8.14
N TRP A 42 -0.45 -0.53 7.65
CA TRP A 42 0.96 -0.77 7.99
C TRP A 42 1.62 0.41 8.69
N GLY A 43 0.88 1.45 9.05
CA GLY A 43 1.40 2.65 9.69
C GLY A 43 0.40 3.24 10.67
N THR A 44 0.92 4.08 11.57
CA THR A 44 0.14 4.86 12.52
C THR A 44 0.49 6.34 12.39
N GLU A 45 -0.38 7.23 12.86
CA GLU A 45 -0.18 8.68 12.76
C GLU A 45 1.10 9.17 13.45
N ASN A 46 1.45 8.52 14.57
CA ASN A 46 2.66 8.84 15.34
C ASN A 46 3.79 7.83 15.12
N GLY A 47 3.71 7.03 14.07
CA GLY A 47 4.70 6.01 13.72
C GLY A 47 5.77 6.53 12.76
N PHE A 48 6.53 5.60 12.22
CA PHE A 48 7.52 5.85 11.17
C PHE A 48 6.85 6.16 9.83
N PRO A 49 7.57 6.85 8.91
CA PRO A 49 7.03 7.19 7.60
C PRO A 49 6.94 5.95 6.70
N VAL A 50 5.79 5.76 6.07
CA VAL A 50 5.53 4.64 5.14
C VAL A 50 5.16 5.15 3.76
N LEU A 51 5.65 4.46 2.73
CA LEU A 51 5.28 4.65 1.34
C LEU A 51 4.56 3.40 0.84
N TYR A 52 3.29 3.56 0.43
CA TYR A 52 2.50 2.47 -0.14
C TYR A 52 2.61 2.46 -1.66
N LEU A 53 2.95 1.32 -2.22
CA LEU A 53 3.00 1.04 -3.65
C LEU A 53 2.19 -0.21 -3.94
N GLY A 54 1.58 -0.28 -5.12
CA GLY A 54 0.78 -1.42 -5.55
C GLY A 54 1.10 -1.87 -6.97
N ARG A 55 0.77 -3.10 -7.28
CA ARG A 55 0.74 -3.67 -8.63
C ARG A 55 -0.25 -4.83 -8.70
N PRO A 56 -0.88 -5.11 -9.86
CA PRO A 56 -0.87 -4.33 -11.10
C PRO A 56 -1.67 -3.01 -10.98
N THR A 57 -1.78 -2.25 -12.09
CA THR A 57 -2.52 -0.98 -12.14
C THR A 57 -3.98 -1.12 -11.67
N GLU A 58 -4.61 -2.25 -11.97
CA GLU A 58 -5.97 -2.60 -11.56
C GLU A 58 -6.10 -2.58 -10.03
N SER A 59 -5.12 -3.13 -9.31
CA SER A 59 -5.09 -3.08 -7.84
C SER A 59 -5.06 -1.65 -7.32
N VAL A 60 -4.22 -0.80 -7.90
CA VAL A 60 -4.12 0.63 -7.53
C VAL A 60 -5.41 1.38 -7.85
N THR A 61 -6.08 1.02 -8.94
CA THR A 61 -7.39 1.58 -9.31
C THR A 61 -8.47 1.16 -8.30
N VAL A 62 -8.55 -0.11 -7.95
CA VAL A 62 -9.50 -0.59 -6.91
C VAL A 62 -9.24 0.09 -5.57
N GLU A 63 -7.97 0.31 -5.20
CA GLU A 63 -7.63 1.03 -3.97
C GLU A 63 -8.14 2.48 -4.00
N ALA A 64 -8.09 3.15 -5.16
CA ALA A 64 -8.69 4.47 -5.31
C ALA A 64 -10.21 4.44 -5.09
N TYR A 65 -10.91 3.44 -5.62
CA TYR A 65 -12.35 3.27 -5.38
C TYR A 65 -12.65 3.02 -3.90
N ARG A 66 -11.90 2.12 -3.26
CA ARG A 66 -12.07 1.81 -1.83
C ARG A 66 -11.93 3.02 -0.92
N HIS A 67 -11.04 3.96 -1.26
CA HIS A 67 -10.82 5.16 -0.46
C HIS A 67 -11.76 6.32 -0.79
N LEU A 68 -12.18 6.45 -2.04
CA LEU A 68 -12.85 7.64 -2.53
C LEU A 68 -14.35 7.45 -2.79
N ILE A 69 -14.76 6.24 -3.15
CA ILE A 69 -16.11 5.94 -3.62
C ILE A 69 -16.87 5.04 -2.65
N ASP A 70 -16.28 3.88 -2.30
CA ASP A 70 -16.98 2.88 -1.50
C ASP A 70 -17.44 3.38 -0.11
N PRO A 71 -16.77 4.34 0.55
CA PRO A 71 -17.26 4.88 1.82
C PRO A 71 -18.48 5.78 1.72
N VAL A 72 -18.84 6.23 0.50
CA VAL A 72 -19.92 7.20 0.27
C VAL A 72 -21.18 6.46 -0.17
N ALA A 73 -22.24 6.52 0.64
CA ALA A 73 -23.49 5.77 0.41
C ALA A 73 -24.35 6.34 -0.72
N ASP A 74 -24.31 7.66 -0.94
CA ASP A 74 -25.11 8.37 -1.94
C ASP A 74 -24.22 9.05 -2.98
N ALA A 75 -24.82 9.53 -4.09
CA ALA A 75 -24.17 10.11 -5.26
C ALA A 75 -22.71 10.52 -5.07
N ALA A 76 -21.79 9.81 -5.71
CA ALA A 76 -20.35 9.98 -5.51
C ALA A 76 -19.94 11.47 -5.52
N PRO A 77 -19.24 11.96 -4.49
CA PRO A 77 -18.82 13.35 -4.44
C PRO A 77 -17.86 13.66 -5.59
N PRO A 78 -17.77 14.92 -6.01
CA PRO A 78 -16.75 15.33 -6.97
C PRO A 78 -15.36 15.00 -6.44
N ILE A 79 -14.60 14.23 -7.20
CA ILE A 79 -13.25 13.81 -6.82
C ILE A 79 -12.24 14.82 -7.37
N SER A 80 -11.33 15.27 -6.52
CA SER A 80 -10.19 16.08 -6.97
C SER A 80 -9.35 15.28 -7.98
N PRO A 81 -8.77 15.94 -9.02
CA PRO A 81 -7.89 15.30 -9.97
C PRO A 81 -6.80 14.49 -9.26
N ARG A 82 -6.52 13.32 -9.79
CA ARG A 82 -5.50 12.41 -9.24
C ARG A 82 -4.42 12.14 -10.28
N ALA A 83 -3.28 11.66 -9.82
CA ALA A 83 -2.23 11.17 -10.69
C ALA A 83 -1.87 9.74 -10.30
N LEU A 84 -1.71 8.88 -11.30
CA LEU A 84 -1.03 7.60 -11.17
C LEU A 84 0.46 7.85 -11.37
N ILE A 85 1.22 7.54 -10.35
CA ILE A 85 2.68 7.61 -10.37
C ILE A 85 3.22 6.21 -10.58
N THR A 86 4.12 6.06 -11.54
CA THR A 86 4.85 4.82 -11.80
C THR A 86 6.31 5.02 -11.41
N CYS A 87 6.87 4.09 -10.64
CA CYS A 87 8.26 4.12 -10.21
C CYS A 87 8.93 2.75 -10.40
N THR A 88 10.24 2.76 -10.55
CA THR A 88 11.07 1.58 -10.37
C THR A 88 11.43 1.41 -8.91
N VAL A 89 11.49 0.18 -8.47
CA VAL A 89 11.90 -0.24 -7.14
C VAL A 89 12.97 -1.31 -7.29
N SER A 90 14.01 -1.23 -6.49
CA SER A 90 14.99 -2.30 -6.27
C SER A 90 15.41 -2.21 -4.81
N VAL A 91 14.75 -3.00 -3.98
CA VAL A 91 14.91 -2.95 -2.52
C VAL A 91 15.20 -4.34 -1.98
N SER A 92 16.06 -4.39 -0.99
CA SER A 92 16.41 -5.59 -0.23
C SER A 92 15.77 -5.57 1.15
N THR A 93 15.98 -6.61 1.93
CA THR A 93 15.60 -6.66 3.36
C THR A 93 14.09 -6.41 3.57
N ILE A 94 13.26 -7.01 2.71
CA ILE A 94 11.79 -6.91 2.78
C ILE A 94 11.21 -8.11 3.52
N LEU A 95 10.28 -7.87 4.46
CA LEU A 95 9.46 -8.92 5.06
C LEU A 95 8.40 -9.39 4.06
N ASP A 96 8.55 -10.60 3.51
CA ASP A 96 7.65 -11.13 2.50
C ASP A 96 6.48 -11.92 3.11
N LEU A 97 5.34 -11.29 3.26
CA LEU A 97 4.10 -11.90 3.76
C LEU A 97 3.28 -12.64 2.67
N ARG A 98 3.77 -12.72 1.44
CA ARG A 98 3.23 -13.61 0.41
C ARG A 98 3.56 -15.07 0.76
N SER A 99 4.70 -15.28 1.43
CA SER A 99 5.12 -16.56 1.98
C SER A 99 4.21 -17.01 3.13
N ALA A 100 3.74 -18.25 3.08
CA ALA A 100 2.98 -18.86 4.17
C ALA A 100 3.80 -18.93 5.47
N THR A 101 5.08 -19.25 5.37
CA THR A 101 6.00 -19.33 6.51
C THR A 101 6.09 -17.99 7.23
N ASN A 102 6.30 -16.89 6.49
CA ASN A 102 6.39 -15.57 7.12
C ASN A 102 5.04 -15.09 7.70
N ARG A 103 3.91 -15.49 7.10
CA ARG A 103 2.60 -15.24 7.72
C ARG A 103 2.44 -15.99 9.03
N ILE A 104 2.91 -17.23 9.14
CA ILE A 104 2.89 -17.99 10.40
C ILE A 104 3.78 -17.29 11.45
N LEU A 105 4.99 -16.90 11.08
CA LEU A 105 5.91 -16.17 11.98
C LEU A 105 5.31 -14.86 12.46
N SER A 106 4.62 -14.13 11.59
CA SER A 106 3.95 -12.86 11.91
C SER A 106 2.61 -13.04 12.64
N ASN A 107 2.07 -14.25 12.70
CA ASN A 107 0.73 -14.56 13.17
C ASN A 107 -0.36 -13.75 12.42
N LEU A 108 -0.18 -13.59 11.10
CA LEU A 108 -1.14 -12.94 10.21
C LEU A 108 -1.78 -13.94 9.27
N THR A 109 -3.10 -13.89 9.16
CA THR A 109 -3.87 -14.69 8.21
C THR A 109 -4.09 -13.91 6.90
N MET A 110 -4.38 -14.63 5.80
CA MET A 110 -4.80 -14.01 4.55
C MET A 110 -6.06 -13.14 4.74
N GLN A 111 -7.00 -13.59 5.56
CA GLN A 111 -8.20 -12.83 5.87
C GLN A 111 -7.87 -11.47 6.51
N GLN A 112 -6.93 -11.42 7.45
CA GLN A 112 -6.49 -10.15 8.05
C GLN A 112 -5.78 -9.25 7.04
N LEU A 113 -4.92 -9.81 6.16
CA LEU A 113 -4.23 -9.06 5.12
C LEU A 113 -5.21 -8.43 4.11
N GLN A 114 -6.31 -9.11 3.82
CA GLN A 114 -7.31 -8.72 2.83
C GLN A 114 -8.60 -8.15 3.45
N SER A 115 -8.62 -7.90 4.76
CA SER A 115 -9.78 -7.38 5.47
C SER A 115 -10.23 -6.00 4.96
N ASP A 116 -11.46 -5.65 5.25
CA ASP A 116 -12.02 -4.32 4.99
C ASP A 116 -11.29 -3.24 5.81
N THR A 117 -11.37 -1.99 5.35
CA THR A 117 -10.78 -0.84 6.04
C THR A 117 -11.39 -0.56 7.42
N ARG A 118 -12.58 -1.10 7.71
CA ARG A 118 -13.28 -0.98 8.98
C ARG A 118 -12.85 -2.03 10.02
N ASP A 119 -12.12 -3.07 9.61
CA ASP A 119 -11.62 -4.12 10.50
C ASP A 119 -10.41 -3.61 11.29
N ARG A 120 -10.69 -2.97 12.42
CA ARG A 120 -9.68 -2.36 13.29
C ARG A 120 -8.72 -3.37 13.90
N ASP A 121 -9.19 -4.59 14.17
CA ASP A 121 -8.34 -5.61 14.80
C ASP A 121 -7.33 -6.18 13.81
N ALA A 122 -7.75 -6.42 12.55
CA ALA A 122 -6.83 -6.78 11.48
C ALA A 122 -5.81 -5.67 11.20
N TYR A 123 -6.25 -4.40 11.21
CA TYR A 123 -5.34 -3.27 11.06
C TYR A 123 -4.32 -3.20 12.19
N ARG A 124 -4.76 -3.35 13.44
CA ARG A 124 -3.86 -3.37 14.61
C ARG A 124 -2.84 -4.50 14.53
N ALA A 125 -3.28 -5.70 14.10
CA ALA A 125 -2.37 -6.84 13.91
C ALA A 125 -1.30 -6.53 12.84
N CYS A 126 -1.66 -5.95 11.70
CA CYS A 126 -0.73 -5.54 10.65
C CYS A 126 0.20 -4.42 11.12
N GLN A 127 -0.31 -3.42 11.84
CA GLN A 127 0.50 -2.32 12.40
C GLN A 127 1.53 -2.84 13.40
N ASN A 128 1.18 -3.80 14.25
CA ASN A 128 2.12 -4.41 15.19
C ASN A 128 3.23 -5.17 14.46
N VAL A 129 2.89 -5.91 13.39
CA VAL A 129 3.90 -6.60 12.57
C VAL A 129 4.81 -5.59 11.88
N ALA A 130 4.27 -4.51 11.31
CA ALA A 130 5.07 -3.46 10.67
C ALA A 130 6.00 -2.77 11.68
N ALA A 131 5.54 -2.49 12.90
CA ALA A 131 6.35 -1.88 13.95
C ALA A 131 7.53 -2.79 14.35
N VAL A 132 7.28 -4.09 14.51
CA VAL A 132 8.35 -5.05 14.81
C VAL A 132 9.29 -5.23 13.63
N ALA A 133 8.79 -5.28 12.39
CA ALA A 133 9.64 -5.36 11.20
C ALA A 133 10.55 -4.13 11.10
N HIS A 134 10.00 -2.93 11.34
CA HIS A 134 10.79 -1.69 11.38
C HIS A 134 11.87 -1.71 12.48
N GLN A 135 11.56 -2.22 13.68
CA GLN A 135 12.53 -2.40 14.78
C GLN A 135 13.64 -3.40 14.44
N LEU A 136 13.32 -4.44 13.65
CA LEU A 136 14.26 -5.45 13.16
C LEU A 136 14.99 -4.99 11.87
N GLU A 137 14.93 -3.72 11.53
CA GLU A 137 15.63 -3.09 10.41
C GLU A 137 15.23 -3.63 9.02
N PHE A 138 14.03 -4.20 8.88
CA PHE A 138 13.47 -4.41 7.54
C PHE A 138 13.25 -3.06 6.86
N HIS A 139 13.49 -3.02 5.55
CA HIS A 139 13.24 -1.84 4.71
C HIS A 139 11.75 -1.69 4.35
N GLY A 140 10.95 -2.70 4.61
CA GLY A 140 9.53 -2.70 4.33
C GLY A 140 8.88 -4.06 4.42
N VAL A 141 7.64 -4.10 3.96
CA VAL A 141 6.79 -5.31 3.93
C VAL A 141 6.18 -5.45 2.55
N ILE A 142 6.18 -6.66 1.99
CA ILE A 142 5.36 -6.98 0.81
C ILE A 142 4.28 -7.98 1.21
N ALA A 143 3.05 -7.73 0.77
CA ALA A 143 1.90 -8.56 1.10
C ALA A 143 0.93 -8.69 -0.10
N PRO A 144 0.09 -9.73 -0.13
CA PRO A 144 -1.07 -9.76 -1.01
C PRO A 144 -1.93 -8.52 -0.80
N ALA A 145 -2.35 -7.89 -1.89
CA ALA A 145 -3.12 -6.65 -1.82
C ALA A 145 -4.50 -6.88 -1.17
N ALA A 146 -4.94 -5.93 -0.36
CA ALA A 146 -6.28 -5.95 0.23
C ALA A 146 -7.40 -5.85 -0.81
N THR A 147 -7.08 -5.44 -2.02
CA THR A 147 -7.96 -5.45 -3.19
C THR A 147 -8.25 -6.84 -3.74
N GLN A 148 -7.55 -7.87 -3.25
CA GLN A 148 -7.50 -9.24 -3.78
C GLN A 148 -6.94 -9.33 -5.22
N MET A 149 -6.33 -8.26 -5.69
CA MET A 149 -5.68 -8.15 -7.01
C MET A 149 -4.21 -7.79 -6.82
N GLY A 150 -3.30 -8.73 -7.01
CA GLY A 150 -1.86 -8.48 -6.97
C GLY A 150 -1.30 -8.22 -5.56
N GLU A 151 -0.42 -7.24 -5.45
CA GLU A 151 0.45 -7.06 -4.29
C GLU A 151 0.52 -5.60 -3.84
N THR A 152 0.74 -5.40 -2.54
CA THR A 152 1.09 -4.12 -1.94
C THR A 152 2.50 -4.21 -1.37
N LEU A 153 3.35 -3.27 -1.76
CA LEU A 153 4.67 -3.04 -1.17
C LEU A 153 4.59 -1.79 -0.28
N VAL A 154 5.05 -1.93 0.93
CA VAL A 154 5.10 -0.85 1.93
C VAL A 154 6.56 -0.64 2.29
N LEU A 155 7.11 0.52 1.97
CA LEU A 155 8.49 0.87 2.28
C LEU A 155 8.55 1.76 3.51
N PHE A 156 9.47 1.47 4.41
CA PHE A 156 9.81 2.29 5.57
C PHE A 156 10.89 3.29 5.14
N THR A 157 10.46 4.48 4.73
CA THR A 157 11.34 5.40 4.00
C THR A 157 12.48 5.97 4.84
N ASP A 158 12.40 5.92 6.14
CA ASP A 158 13.48 6.24 7.08
C ASP A 158 14.50 5.11 7.28
N ARG A 159 14.22 3.92 6.73
CA ARG A 159 15.13 2.75 6.74
C ARG A 159 15.78 2.49 5.39
N LEU A 160 15.29 3.14 4.31
CA LEU A 160 15.85 2.91 2.99
C LEU A 160 17.22 3.59 2.83
N PRO A 161 18.26 2.86 2.41
CA PRO A 161 19.46 3.49 1.90
C PRO A 161 19.13 4.28 0.62
N ALA A 162 19.87 5.34 0.34
CA ALA A 162 19.65 6.21 -0.84
C ALA A 162 19.63 5.43 -2.17
N SER A 163 20.40 4.33 -2.25
CA SER A 163 20.44 3.46 -3.43
C SER A 163 19.17 2.62 -3.65
N GLU A 164 18.30 2.52 -2.66
CA GLU A 164 17.05 1.74 -2.71
C GLU A 164 15.82 2.65 -2.75
N GLU A 165 15.98 3.96 -2.78
CA GLU A 165 14.87 4.89 -2.93
C GLU A 165 14.15 4.69 -4.27
N PRO A 166 12.81 4.58 -4.29
CA PRO A 166 12.06 4.43 -5.53
C PRO A 166 12.26 5.60 -6.49
N ALA A 167 12.55 5.30 -7.76
CA ALA A 167 12.75 6.31 -8.79
C ALA A 167 11.50 6.44 -9.67
N ARG A 168 10.91 7.64 -9.73
CA ARG A 168 9.76 7.92 -10.60
C ARG A 168 10.18 7.84 -12.07
N ILE A 169 9.42 7.05 -12.86
CA ILE A 169 9.66 6.88 -14.31
C ILE A 169 8.51 7.39 -15.17
N ALA A 170 7.29 7.50 -14.62
CA ALA A 170 6.14 8.04 -15.36
C ALA A 170 5.09 8.60 -14.41
N GLU A 171 4.24 9.48 -14.95
CA GLU A 171 3.02 9.94 -14.33
C GLU A 171 1.87 10.00 -15.34
N LYS A 172 0.65 9.69 -14.91
CA LYS A 172 -0.55 9.80 -15.70
C LYS A 172 -1.63 10.52 -14.90
N LEU A 173 -2.05 11.67 -15.40
CA LEU A 173 -3.15 12.39 -14.77
C LEU A 173 -4.47 11.64 -14.98
N TRP A 174 -5.20 11.43 -13.89
CA TRP A 174 -6.56 10.93 -13.87
C TRP A 174 -7.51 12.10 -13.66
N THR A 175 -8.06 12.62 -14.75
CA THR A 175 -9.13 13.61 -14.71
C THR A 175 -10.45 12.99 -14.29
N GLU A 176 -10.61 11.68 -14.54
CA GLU A 176 -11.66 10.81 -14.05
C GLU A 176 -11.01 9.52 -13.56
N LEU A 177 -11.60 8.83 -12.59
CA LEU A 177 -11.10 7.51 -12.21
C LEU A 177 -11.26 6.55 -13.41
N PRO A 178 -10.27 5.70 -13.67
CA PRO A 178 -10.42 4.62 -14.63
C PRO A 178 -11.64 3.74 -14.28
N PRO A 179 -12.20 2.99 -15.23
CA PRO A 179 -13.26 2.02 -14.92
C PRO A 179 -12.90 1.12 -13.76
N ASP A 180 -13.86 0.83 -12.88
CA ASP A 180 -13.64 -0.05 -11.74
C ASP A 180 -13.35 -1.48 -12.21
N PRO A 181 -12.15 -2.02 -11.96
CA PRO A 181 -11.80 -3.38 -12.39
C PRO A 181 -12.67 -4.48 -11.78
N ARG A 182 -13.36 -4.20 -10.66
CA ARG A 182 -14.29 -5.13 -10.02
C ARG A 182 -15.61 -5.24 -10.78
N ASN A 183 -15.95 -4.22 -11.59
CA ASN A 183 -17.21 -4.11 -12.33
C ASN A 183 -16.96 -3.68 -13.79
N PRO A 184 -16.32 -4.50 -14.62
CA PRO A 184 -15.86 -4.12 -15.96
C PRO A 184 -16.98 -3.71 -16.93
N GLY A 185 -18.27 -3.97 -16.61
CA GLY A 185 -19.44 -3.58 -17.42
C GLY A 185 -20.18 -2.32 -16.96
N GLN A 186 -19.83 -1.73 -15.82
CA GLN A 186 -20.47 -0.54 -15.28
C GLN A 186 -19.52 0.66 -15.29
N GLY A 187 -19.37 1.31 -16.43
CA GLY A 187 -18.63 2.57 -16.51
C GLY A 187 -19.38 3.69 -15.78
N ARG A 188 -19.17 3.85 -14.46
CA ARG A 188 -19.54 5.05 -13.74
C ARG A 188 -18.60 6.18 -14.15
N ARG A 189 -19.04 7.06 -15.03
CA ARG A 189 -18.36 8.32 -15.32
C ARG A 189 -18.54 9.26 -14.13
N LEU A 190 -17.53 9.36 -13.29
CA LEU A 190 -17.47 10.37 -12.23
C LEU A 190 -16.88 11.64 -12.84
N ARG A 191 -17.69 12.72 -12.88
CA ARG A 191 -17.21 14.03 -13.36
C ARG A 191 -16.28 14.66 -12.32
N VAL A 192 -15.10 15.04 -12.74
CA VAL A 192 -14.19 15.89 -11.97
C VAL A 192 -14.70 17.33 -12.05
N VAL A 193 -14.92 17.97 -10.90
CA VAL A 193 -15.18 19.42 -10.85
C VAL A 193 -13.84 20.13 -10.93
N ARG A 194 -13.63 20.94 -11.96
CA ARG A 194 -12.53 21.90 -12.04
C ARG A 194 -12.78 22.99 -11.00
N GLN A 195 -11.91 23.14 -10.04
CA GLN A 195 -11.79 24.35 -9.22
C GLN A 195 -10.89 25.35 -9.92
#